data_e1063f657c85b033df28d0625289abaf
#
_entry.id   e1063f657c85b033df28d0625289abaf
#
_cell.length_a   1.000
_cell.length_b   1.000
_cell.length_c   1.000
_cell.angle_alpha   90.00
_cell.angle_beta   90.00
_cell.angle_gamma   90.00
#
_symmetry.space_group_name_H-M   'P 1'
#
loop_
_entity.id
_entity.type
_entity.pdbx_description
1 polymer ?
#
loop_
_entity_poly.entity_id
_entity_poly.type
_entity_poly.pdbx_seq_one_letter_code
_entity_poly.pdbx_strand_id
1 'polypeptide(L)'
;MVLKGGGKMEKSFFQVRPSLFIFGVLLIILLQGCLPISKQLRAQADRTLTFHQVFQNPDAYKGKIVIWGGDVVETINQKDGTTLIVVLQRPLDWTEEPEFNRSEGRFIIFVPGYVDPYVFRRGRRITVAGEIQGRKVMRLGELEYPYPFLLSKQIYLWGAYFSFPYPYYWYYPYGYPYWW
;
A
#
# COMPACT_ATOMS: atom_id res chain seq x y z
N MET A 1 10.89 -35.11 -71.13
CA MET A 1 9.62 -34.43 -70.81
C MET A 1 9.77 -33.87 -69.40
N VAL A 2 10.04 -32.57 -69.33
CA VAL A 2 10.46 -31.86 -68.05
C VAL A 2 9.26 -31.05 -67.57
N LEU A 3 8.82 -31.32 -66.37
CA LEU A 3 7.86 -30.48 -65.72
C LEU A 3 8.53 -29.76 -64.55
N LYS A 4 8.78 -28.47 -64.73
CA LYS A 4 9.34 -27.52 -63.78
C LYS A 4 8.17 -26.81 -63.10
N GLY A 5 7.87 -27.20 -61.88
CA GLY A 5 6.89 -26.55 -61.00
C GLY A 5 7.61 -25.73 -59.91
N GLY A 6 7.86 -24.45 -60.23
CA GLY A 6 8.38 -23.50 -59.24
C GLY A 6 7.24 -22.84 -58.48
N GLY A 7 6.94 -23.32 -57.27
CA GLY A 7 6.05 -22.63 -56.35
C GLY A 7 6.73 -21.40 -55.73
N LYS A 8 6.34 -20.20 -56.14
CA LYS A 8 6.67 -18.96 -55.46
C LYS A 8 5.95 -18.92 -54.09
N MET A 9 6.71 -19.02 -53.01
CA MET A 9 6.18 -18.68 -51.70
C MET A 9 6.01 -17.16 -51.62
N GLU A 10 4.77 -16.71 -51.69
CA GLU A 10 4.40 -15.33 -51.38
C GLU A 10 4.61 -15.11 -49.87
N LYS A 11 5.64 -14.33 -49.56
CA LYS A 11 5.81 -13.80 -48.21
C LYS A 11 4.78 -12.69 -48.01
N SER A 12 3.63 -13.02 -47.44
CA SER A 12 2.69 -12.06 -46.93
C SER A 12 3.37 -11.26 -45.81
N PHE A 13 3.95 -10.12 -46.16
CA PHE A 13 4.40 -9.12 -45.21
C PHE A 13 3.15 -8.52 -44.54
N PHE A 14 2.91 -8.89 -43.31
CA PHE A 14 1.88 -8.30 -42.48
C PHE A 14 2.22 -6.82 -42.27
N GLN A 15 1.69 -5.97 -43.13
CA GLN A 15 1.91 -4.53 -43.11
C GLN A 15 1.11 -3.94 -41.92
N VAL A 16 1.71 -3.99 -40.73
CA VAL A 16 1.14 -3.35 -39.52
C VAL A 16 1.10 -1.85 -39.77
N ARG A 17 -0.11 -1.29 -39.89
CA ARG A 17 -0.29 0.15 -40.05
C ARG A 17 0.43 0.89 -38.91
N PRO A 18 1.36 1.82 -39.20
CA PRO A 18 2.16 2.50 -38.19
C PRO A 18 1.30 3.25 -37.16
N SER A 19 0.08 3.66 -37.51
CA SER A 19 -0.88 4.29 -36.64
C SER A 19 -1.35 3.37 -35.50
N LEU A 20 -1.51 2.06 -35.75
CA LEU A 20 -1.86 1.09 -34.68
C LEU A 20 -0.70 0.89 -33.69
N PHE A 21 0.54 0.94 -34.20
CA PHE A 21 1.71 0.82 -33.35
C PHE A 21 1.87 2.06 -32.42
N ILE A 22 1.67 3.26 -32.98
CA ILE A 22 1.71 4.52 -32.23
C ILE A 22 0.58 4.55 -31.18
N PHE A 23 -0.63 4.11 -31.56
CA PHE A 23 -1.75 4.05 -30.62
C PHE A 23 -1.50 3.04 -29.48
N GLY A 24 -0.90 1.89 -29.78
CA GLY A 24 -0.51 0.89 -28.78
C GLY A 24 0.56 1.41 -27.80
N VAL A 25 1.57 2.11 -28.30
CA VAL A 25 2.62 2.73 -27.48
C VAL A 25 2.04 3.85 -26.61
N LEU A 26 1.15 4.68 -27.15
CA LEU A 26 0.48 5.74 -26.41
C LEU A 26 -0.40 5.17 -25.29
N LEU A 27 -1.11 4.07 -25.54
CA LEU A 27 -1.94 3.38 -24.55
C LEU A 27 -1.09 2.80 -23.41
N ILE A 28 0.09 2.24 -23.71
CA ILE A 28 1.02 1.71 -22.70
C ILE A 28 1.56 2.84 -21.79
N ILE A 29 1.81 4.03 -22.34
CA ILE A 29 2.28 5.19 -21.58
C ILE A 29 1.19 5.70 -20.62
N LEU A 30 -0.08 5.60 -21.01
CA LEU A 30 -1.23 6.01 -20.16
C LEU A 30 -1.52 5.02 -19.00
N LEU A 31 -1.00 3.80 -19.07
CA LEU A 31 -1.18 2.77 -18.03
C LEU A 31 -0.16 2.87 -16.89
N GLN A 32 0.68 3.89 -16.84
CA GLN A 32 1.62 4.12 -15.73
C GLN A 32 0.83 4.52 -14.47
N GLY A 33 0.34 3.54 -13.73
CA GLY A 33 -0.33 3.73 -12.45
C GLY A 33 0.53 4.57 -11.51
N CYS A 34 -0.06 5.62 -10.93
CA CYS A 34 0.59 6.45 -9.92
C CYS A 34 0.63 5.67 -8.60
N LEU A 35 1.77 5.04 -8.29
CA LEU A 35 1.96 4.41 -6.97
C LEU A 35 2.13 5.48 -5.88
N PRO A 36 1.68 5.21 -4.63
CA PRO A 36 1.61 6.22 -3.58
C PRO A 36 2.97 6.75 -3.13
N ILE A 37 3.99 5.89 -3.11
CA ILE A 37 5.35 6.28 -2.73
C ILE A 37 6.15 6.72 -3.97
N SER A 38 6.94 7.77 -3.83
CA SER A 38 7.75 8.32 -4.91
C SER A 38 8.75 7.31 -5.49
N LYS A 39 9.05 7.40 -6.78
CA LYS A 39 10.01 6.51 -7.47
C LYS A 39 11.39 6.53 -6.79
N GLN A 40 11.80 7.69 -6.29
CA GLN A 40 13.09 7.86 -5.64
C GLN A 40 13.18 7.05 -4.34
N LEU A 41 12.18 7.14 -3.47
CA LEU A 41 12.14 6.38 -2.23
C LEU A 41 11.99 4.88 -2.48
N ARG A 42 11.23 4.49 -3.50
CA ARG A 42 11.13 3.09 -3.90
C ARG A 42 12.46 2.50 -4.39
N ALA A 43 13.26 3.29 -5.09
CA ALA A 43 14.60 2.86 -5.53
C ALA A 43 15.59 2.73 -4.37
N GLN A 44 15.40 3.48 -3.28
CA GLN A 44 16.22 3.43 -2.07
C GLN A 44 15.76 2.36 -1.08
N ALA A 45 14.50 1.95 -1.16
CA ALA A 45 13.92 0.99 -0.24
C ALA A 45 14.49 -0.42 -0.44
N ASP A 46 14.89 -1.04 0.65
CA ASP A 46 15.31 -2.44 0.68
C ASP A 46 14.05 -3.35 0.73
N ARG A 47 13.65 -3.84 -0.45
CA ARG A 47 12.47 -4.69 -0.60
C ARG A 47 12.70 -6.14 -0.19
N THR A 48 13.93 -6.53 0.11
CA THR A 48 14.26 -7.87 0.57
C THR A 48 14.03 -8.04 2.06
N LEU A 49 13.96 -6.92 2.80
CA LEU A 49 13.70 -6.91 4.23
C LEU A 49 12.22 -7.12 4.52
N THR A 50 11.88 -8.24 5.13
CA THR A 50 10.53 -8.49 5.63
C THR A 50 10.31 -7.78 6.96
N PHE A 51 9.04 -7.48 7.27
CA PHE A 51 8.67 -6.93 8.57
C PHE A 51 9.14 -7.82 9.73
N HIS A 52 8.96 -9.14 9.59
CA HIS A 52 9.32 -10.12 10.61
C HIS A 52 10.82 -10.09 10.94
N GLN A 53 11.69 -10.01 9.93
CA GLN A 53 13.15 -9.94 10.15
C GLN A 53 13.53 -8.68 10.94
N VAL A 54 12.96 -7.52 10.56
CA VAL A 54 13.23 -6.27 11.26
C VAL A 54 12.64 -6.27 12.66
N PHE A 55 11.45 -6.84 12.84
CA PHE A 55 10.80 -6.95 14.14
C PHE A 55 11.63 -7.74 15.16
N GLN A 56 12.27 -8.82 14.72
CA GLN A 56 13.15 -9.63 15.59
C GLN A 56 14.39 -8.85 16.05
N ASN A 57 15.01 -8.07 15.20
CA ASN A 57 16.19 -7.29 15.53
C ASN A 57 16.23 -5.94 14.81
N PRO A 58 15.41 -4.96 15.23
CA PRO A 58 15.32 -3.66 14.54
C PRO A 58 16.66 -2.90 14.50
N ASP A 59 17.50 -3.08 15.52
CA ASP A 59 18.77 -2.35 15.63
C ASP A 59 19.78 -2.78 14.57
N ALA A 60 19.71 -4.02 14.09
CA ALA A 60 20.60 -4.52 13.02
C ALA A 60 20.34 -3.88 11.65
N TYR A 61 19.18 -3.26 11.47
CA TYR A 61 18.75 -2.69 10.18
C TYR A 61 18.67 -1.17 10.20
N LYS A 62 19.27 -0.50 11.19
CA LYS A 62 19.31 0.96 11.27
C LYS A 62 19.85 1.59 9.98
N GLY A 63 19.22 2.67 9.54
CA GLY A 63 19.56 3.40 8.32
C GLY A 63 18.99 2.80 7.03
N LYS A 64 18.42 1.59 7.07
CA LYS A 64 17.74 1.01 5.91
C LYS A 64 16.38 1.66 5.71
N ILE A 65 16.02 1.92 4.45
CA ILE A 65 14.70 2.43 4.09
C ILE A 65 13.81 1.24 3.74
N VAL A 66 12.62 1.25 4.29
CA VAL A 66 11.56 0.24 4.02
C VAL A 66 10.26 0.94 3.61
N ILE A 67 9.40 0.21 2.89
CA ILE A 67 8.05 0.65 2.57
C ILE A 67 7.10 -0.33 3.25
N TRP A 68 6.42 0.16 4.27
CA TRP A 68 5.46 -0.62 5.05
C TRP A 68 4.10 0.07 5.07
N GLY A 69 3.07 -0.69 5.36
CA GLY A 69 1.73 -0.15 5.51
C GLY A 69 0.98 -0.77 6.66
N GLY A 70 -0.19 -0.21 6.92
CA GLY A 70 -1.07 -0.73 7.95
C GLY A 70 -2.16 0.23 8.37
N ASP A 71 -2.82 -0.17 9.47
CA ASP A 71 -3.89 0.61 10.07
C ASP A 71 -3.34 1.46 11.22
N VAL A 72 -3.65 2.74 11.22
CA VAL A 72 -3.35 3.62 12.35
C VAL A 72 -4.08 3.12 13.59
N VAL A 73 -3.34 2.85 14.66
CA VAL A 73 -3.88 2.47 15.97
C VAL A 73 -4.03 3.69 16.86
N GLU A 74 -3.02 4.55 16.84
CA GLU A 74 -2.96 5.75 17.70
C GLU A 74 -2.04 6.79 17.08
N THR A 75 -2.37 8.07 17.27
CA THR A 75 -1.53 9.21 16.88
C THR A 75 -1.29 10.06 18.10
N ILE A 76 -0.02 10.23 18.48
CA ILE A 76 0.42 10.85 19.71
C ILE A 76 1.28 12.07 19.37
N ASN A 77 0.72 13.27 19.52
CA ASN A 77 1.48 14.51 19.40
C ASN A 77 2.31 14.75 20.67
N GLN A 78 3.58 15.00 20.49
CA GLN A 78 4.51 15.22 21.61
C GLN A 78 4.65 16.72 21.92
N LYS A 79 5.12 17.03 23.12
CA LYS A 79 5.28 18.43 23.57
C LYS A 79 6.30 19.23 22.76
N ASP A 80 7.25 18.54 22.13
CA ASP A 80 8.28 19.12 21.25
C ASP A 80 7.80 19.41 19.82
N GLY A 81 6.50 19.18 19.54
CA GLY A 81 5.90 19.40 18.21
C GLY A 81 6.07 18.24 17.24
N THR A 82 6.68 17.14 17.67
CA THR A 82 6.79 15.92 16.86
C THR A 82 5.57 15.00 17.06
N THR A 83 5.40 14.01 16.21
CA THR A 83 4.29 13.06 16.31
C THR A 83 4.79 11.62 16.21
N LEU A 84 4.22 10.76 17.05
CA LEU A 84 4.35 9.30 16.92
C LEU A 84 3.03 8.73 16.40
N ILE A 85 3.11 7.91 15.36
CA ILE A 85 1.96 7.16 14.84
C ILE A 85 2.21 5.68 15.09
N VAL A 86 1.37 5.06 15.91
CA VAL A 86 1.39 3.62 16.15
C VAL A 86 0.57 2.95 15.06
N VAL A 87 1.16 1.99 14.37
CA VAL A 87 0.54 1.33 13.22
C VAL A 87 0.49 -0.18 13.44
N LEU A 88 -0.67 -0.78 13.20
CA LEU A 88 -0.81 -2.21 13.05
C LEU A 88 -0.37 -2.58 11.63
N GLN A 89 0.75 -3.27 11.51
CA GLN A 89 1.32 -3.65 10.23
C GLN A 89 0.34 -4.51 9.40
N ARG A 90 0.30 -4.22 8.11
CA ARG A 90 -0.41 -5.02 7.10
C ARG A 90 0.50 -5.27 5.91
N PRO A 91 0.45 -6.46 5.29
CA PRO A 91 1.05 -6.66 4.00
C PRO A 91 0.54 -5.64 2.99
N LEU A 92 1.39 -5.28 2.04
CA LEU A 92 1.00 -4.40 0.95
C LEU A 92 0.67 -5.23 -0.28
N ASP A 93 -0.36 -4.83 -1.01
CA ASP A 93 -0.65 -5.35 -2.34
C ASP A 93 0.29 -4.74 -3.41
N TRP A 94 0.04 -5.06 -4.67
CA TRP A 94 0.83 -4.57 -5.80
C TRP A 94 0.69 -3.04 -6.04
N THR A 95 -0.35 -2.41 -5.49
CA THR A 95 -0.56 -0.94 -5.50
C THR A 95 0.08 -0.25 -4.31
N GLU A 96 0.73 -1.00 -3.43
CA GLU A 96 1.25 -0.56 -2.13
C GLU A 96 0.14 -0.20 -1.13
N GLU A 97 -1.11 -0.69 -1.34
CA GLU A 97 -2.21 -0.54 -0.39
C GLU A 97 -2.19 -1.63 0.68
N PRO A 98 -2.42 -1.29 1.97
CA PRO A 98 -2.49 -2.29 3.05
C PRO A 98 -3.66 -3.27 2.88
N GLU A 99 -3.38 -4.57 2.94
CA GLU A 99 -4.38 -5.64 2.93
C GLU A 99 -5.05 -5.82 4.30
N PHE A 100 -6.30 -6.32 4.33
CA PHE A 100 -7.06 -6.45 5.59
C PHE A 100 -6.75 -7.70 6.42
N ASN A 101 -6.17 -8.76 5.85
CA ASN A 101 -6.31 -10.11 6.38
C ASN A 101 -5.24 -10.56 7.37
N ARG A 102 -4.07 -9.91 7.43
CA ARG A 102 -2.93 -10.38 8.23
C ARG A 102 -2.20 -9.21 8.89
N SER A 103 -1.53 -9.51 10.00
CA SER A 103 -0.61 -8.59 10.65
C SER A 103 0.49 -9.39 11.31
N GLU A 104 1.73 -8.93 11.17
CA GLU A 104 2.90 -9.52 11.82
C GLU A 104 3.29 -8.76 13.09
N GLY A 105 2.55 -7.71 13.45
CA GLY A 105 2.82 -6.93 14.65
C GLY A 105 2.51 -5.45 14.49
N ARG A 106 3.20 -4.64 15.28
CA ARG A 106 3.05 -3.17 15.27
C ARG A 106 4.39 -2.51 15.10
N PHE A 107 4.39 -1.31 14.54
CA PHE A 107 5.56 -0.44 14.46
C PHE A 107 5.17 0.99 14.75
N ILE A 108 6.16 1.84 14.99
CA ILE A 108 5.96 3.27 15.26
C ILE A 108 6.62 4.07 14.14
N ILE A 109 5.89 5.06 13.65
CA ILE A 109 6.37 6.08 12.75
C ILE A 109 6.64 7.34 13.55
N PHE A 110 7.84 7.85 13.50
CA PHE A 110 8.21 9.17 13.98
C PHE A 110 8.07 10.18 12.84
N VAL A 111 7.26 11.18 13.05
CA VAL A 111 7.10 12.30 12.13
C VAL A 111 7.75 13.54 12.78
N PRO A 112 8.75 14.16 12.14
CA PRO A 112 9.40 15.37 12.66
C PRO A 112 8.51 16.60 12.44
N GLY A 113 7.31 16.60 13.01
CA GLY A 113 6.33 17.66 12.89
C GLY A 113 4.97 17.26 13.43
N TYR A 114 4.08 18.22 13.49
CA TYR A 114 2.70 18.01 13.92
C TYR A 114 1.91 17.30 12.83
N VAL A 115 1.10 16.33 13.25
CA VAL A 115 0.12 15.63 12.40
C VAL A 115 -1.24 15.73 13.08
N ASP A 116 -2.27 16.10 12.32
CA ASP A 116 -3.63 16.19 12.84
C ASP A 116 -4.18 14.79 13.17
N PRO A 117 -4.49 14.49 14.45
CA PRO A 117 -5.01 13.19 14.88
C PRO A 117 -6.38 12.86 14.28
N TYR A 118 -7.16 13.85 13.85
CA TYR A 118 -8.42 13.63 13.16
C TYR A 118 -8.20 13.06 11.76
N VAL A 119 -7.19 13.55 11.05
CA VAL A 119 -6.79 13.06 9.72
C VAL A 119 -6.17 11.66 9.85
N PHE A 120 -5.27 11.48 10.81
CA PHE A 120 -4.59 10.20 11.10
C PHE A 120 -5.26 9.42 12.23
N ARG A 121 -6.60 9.43 12.26
CA ARG A 121 -7.36 8.75 13.31
C ARG A 121 -7.24 7.23 13.19
N ARG A 122 -7.56 6.55 14.30
CA ARG A 122 -7.63 5.09 14.35
C ARG A 122 -8.41 4.49 13.17
N GLY A 123 -7.87 3.42 12.58
CA GLY A 123 -8.48 2.70 11.46
C GLY A 123 -8.20 3.31 10.09
N ARG A 124 -7.50 4.45 10.00
CA ARG A 124 -7.03 4.95 8.70
C ARG A 124 -5.90 4.09 8.20
N ARG A 125 -5.95 3.75 6.91
CA ARG A 125 -4.89 3.00 6.24
C ARG A 125 -3.83 3.96 5.72
N ILE A 126 -2.58 3.59 5.95
CA ILE A 126 -1.42 4.36 5.50
C ILE A 126 -0.36 3.45 4.90
N THR A 127 0.40 4.01 3.96
CA THR A 127 1.66 3.43 3.49
C THR A 127 2.76 4.43 3.78
N VAL A 128 3.87 3.99 4.33
CA VAL A 128 5.01 4.82 4.73
C VAL A 128 6.29 4.30 4.09
N ALA A 129 7.05 5.20 3.49
CA ALA A 129 8.47 5.01 3.26
C ALA A 129 9.21 5.61 4.46
N GLY A 130 9.94 4.80 5.20
CA GLY A 130 10.61 5.21 6.43
C GLY A 130 11.98 4.58 6.59
N GLU A 131 12.85 5.31 7.28
CA GLU A 131 14.18 4.84 7.64
C GLU A 131 14.14 4.20 9.02
N ILE A 132 14.64 2.98 9.14
CA ILE A 132 14.70 2.24 10.41
C ILE A 132 15.68 2.94 11.35
N GLN A 133 15.19 3.34 12.53
CA GLN A 133 15.97 3.97 13.59
C GLN A 133 16.31 2.99 14.74
N GLY A 134 15.88 1.74 14.62
CA GLY A 134 16.02 0.71 15.64
C GLY A 134 14.70 0.40 16.32
N ARG A 135 14.70 0.22 17.65
CA ARG A 135 13.50 -0.10 18.42
C ARG A 135 13.11 1.06 19.35
N LYS A 136 11.81 1.18 19.62
CA LYS A 136 11.26 2.00 20.69
C LYS A 136 10.36 1.14 21.57
N VAL A 137 10.69 1.05 22.85
CA VAL A 137 9.84 0.31 23.81
C VAL A 137 8.73 1.24 24.27
N MET A 138 7.49 0.80 24.13
CA MET A 138 6.31 1.48 24.68
C MET A 138 5.34 0.44 25.24
N ARG A 139 4.45 0.87 26.13
CA ARG A 139 3.43 -0.01 26.68
C ARG A 139 2.39 -0.41 25.64
N LEU A 140 2.06 -1.69 25.63
CA LEU A 140 0.92 -2.26 24.90
C LEU A 140 0.02 -2.95 25.95
N GLY A 141 -0.95 -2.22 26.47
CA GLY A 141 -1.64 -2.62 27.69
C GLY A 141 -0.67 -2.61 28.88
N GLU A 142 -0.52 -3.75 29.55
CA GLU A 142 0.40 -3.92 30.68
C GLU A 142 1.80 -4.40 30.27
N LEU A 143 1.99 -4.77 28.99
CA LEU A 143 3.25 -5.31 28.49
C LEU A 143 4.15 -4.21 27.91
N GLU A 144 5.44 -4.34 28.12
CA GLU A 144 6.44 -3.60 27.36
C GLU A 144 6.62 -4.26 25.98
N TYR A 145 6.36 -3.51 24.91
CA TYR A 145 6.42 -4.00 23.56
C TYR A 145 7.51 -3.27 22.77
N PRO A 146 8.47 -4.00 22.19
CA PRO A 146 9.55 -3.41 21.40
C PRO A 146 9.08 -3.15 19.96
N TYR A 147 8.64 -1.95 19.70
CA TYR A 147 8.22 -1.55 18.36
C TYR A 147 9.44 -1.28 17.47
N PRO A 148 9.49 -1.80 16.21
CA PRO A 148 10.32 -1.21 15.17
C PRO A 148 9.99 0.27 15.04
N PHE A 149 11.03 1.11 14.99
CA PHE A 149 10.89 2.56 15.01
C PHE A 149 11.40 3.16 13.70
N LEU A 150 10.52 3.85 12.97
CA LEU A 150 10.80 4.41 11.66
C LEU A 150 10.77 5.94 11.70
N LEU A 151 11.78 6.58 11.11
CA LEU A 151 11.71 7.99 10.74
C LEU A 151 10.97 8.10 9.40
N SER A 152 9.86 8.81 9.36
CA SER A 152 9.08 9.00 8.13
C SER A 152 9.86 9.82 7.09
N LYS A 153 9.89 9.34 5.85
CA LYS A 153 10.34 10.09 4.68
C LYS A 153 9.17 10.54 3.82
N GLN A 154 8.16 9.67 3.70
CA GLN A 154 6.91 9.95 3.02
C GLN A 154 5.81 9.07 3.60
N ILE A 155 4.64 9.66 3.86
CA ILE A 155 3.44 8.93 4.27
C ILE A 155 2.36 9.19 3.23
N TYR A 156 1.70 8.13 2.80
CA TYR A 156 0.52 8.18 1.97
C TYR A 156 -0.68 7.72 2.78
N LEU A 157 -1.74 8.54 2.78
CA LEU A 157 -2.98 8.27 3.49
C LEU A 157 -4.04 7.80 2.50
N TRP A 158 -4.48 6.56 2.65
CA TRP A 158 -5.51 5.99 1.79
C TRP A 158 -6.88 6.60 2.09
N GLY A 159 -7.71 6.71 1.06
CA GLY A 159 -9.08 7.18 1.22
C GLY A 159 -9.83 6.39 2.30
N ALA A 160 -10.69 7.04 3.06
CA ALA A 160 -11.61 6.31 3.92
C ALA A 160 -12.58 5.56 3.00
N TYR A 161 -12.56 4.21 3.02
CA TYR A 161 -13.70 3.48 2.52
C TYR A 161 -14.87 3.81 3.43
N PHE A 162 -15.80 4.61 2.95
CA PHE A 162 -17.13 4.62 3.51
C PHE A 162 -17.71 3.26 3.15
N SER A 163 -17.57 2.29 4.04
CA SER A 163 -18.51 1.19 4.08
C SER A 163 -19.84 1.87 4.40
N PHE A 164 -20.61 2.19 3.38
CA PHE A 164 -22.03 2.38 3.59
C PHE A 164 -22.49 1.04 4.15
N PRO A 165 -22.95 0.96 5.42
CA PRO A 165 -23.74 -0.18 5.79
C PRO A 165 -24.94 -0.10 4.84
N TYR A 166 -24.94 -0.94 3.79
CA TYR A 166 -26.17 -1.15 3.07
C TYR A 166 -27.17 -1.55 4.15
N PRO A 167 -28.23 -0.77 4.38
CA PRO A 167 -29.31 -1.29 5.19
C PRO A 167 -29.70 -2.59 4.48
N TYR A 168 -29.53 -3.71 5.15
CA TYR A 168 -30.16 -4.94 4.75
C TYR A 168 -31.66 -4.62 4.77
N TYR A 169 -32.17 -4.13 3.65
CA TYR A 169 -33.57 -4.20 3.40
C TYR A 169 -33.87 -5.68 3.32
N TRP A 170 -34.30 -6.22 4.45
CA TRP A 170 -35.08 -7.44 4.45
C TRP A 170 -36.23 -7.19 3.49
N TYR A 171 -36.05 -7.60 2.25
CA TYR A 171 -37.13 -7.73 1.31
C TYR A 171 -38.04 -8.83 1.91
N TYR A 172 -39.04 -8.40 2.65
CA TYR A 172 -40.21 -9.22 2.98
C TYR A 172 -41.08 -9.27 1.73
N PRO A 173 -41.09 -10.35 0.95
CA PRO A 173 -42.14 -10.57 0.01
C PRO A 173 -43.32 -11.16 0.83
N TYR A 174 -44.44 -10.48 0.74
CA TYR A 174 -45.74 -10.86 1.31
C TYR A 174 -45.99 -10.50 2.79
N GLY A 175 -46.71 -9.41 2.96
CA GLY A 175 -47.44 -9.05 4.17
C GLY A 175 -48.59 -8.12 3.80
N TYR A 176 -49.77 -8.66 3.58
CA TYR A 176 -51.00 -7.93 3.32
C TYR A 176 -51.38 -7.02 4.50
N PRO A 177 -51.93 -5.84 4.23
CA PRO A 177 -52.53 -5.04 5.32
C PRO A 177 -53.86 -5.64 5.67
N TYR A 178 -54.00 -6.18 6.89
CA TYR A 178 -55.31 -6.41 7.45
C TYR A 178 -55.79 -5.15 8.14
N TRP A 179 -56.85 -4.64 7.61
CA TRP A 179 -57.79 -3.70 8.20
C TRP A 179 -58.42 -4.38 9.43
N TRP A 180 -58.39 -3.69 10.57
CA TRP A 180 -59.50 -3.49 11.53
C TRP A 180 -59.09 -2.38 12.51
#